data_2c8cfb9e0efc48c33f68aebe19f7eb0e
#
_entry.id   2c8cfb9e0efc48c33f68aebe19f7eb0e
#
_cell.length_a   1.000
_cell.length_b   1.000
_cell.length_c   1.000
_cell.angle_alpha   90.00
_cell.angle_beta   90.00
_cell.angle_gamma   90.00
#
_symmetry.space_group_name_H-M   'P 1'
#
loop_
_entity.id
_entity.type
_entity.pdbx_description
1 polymer ?
#
loop_
_entity_poly.entity_id
_entity_poly.type
_entity_poly.pdbx_seq_one_letter_code
_entity_poly.pdbx_strand_id
1 'polypeptide(L)'
;MRLQPVDSLSLTRPSMVEYFLFAIRVVHGLTAILPGLLLLFYLREQHPETTKSYFAVLIFFGVVSVLFFQALGVYAENIFSNRWRLQLTLFAWSAAFCLLLFMHRALDLFNYISNAELLVWYLGSLLLFGVERMILLTLFKRLMSRGIFLQQAVILGATENGVRLAEYLAQHQDIRSGVIGFIDDRMARLPDTVAHLPVLGNTQDLEKMIREERVTQILVALPWSAENRLDYIIRNLRKFPVNVLLVPDMIAFRHAHNRISEVANLPMFNASEVPLRGWSPVFKRIEDMVLSSVALILLSPVMLLVALAIKLDSPGPVLFRQKRYGYNNRLIEVFKFRSMYQNQSDFTADKQTTRGDPRDPRVTRVGRFIRKTSLDELPQLFNVFAGSMSMVGPRPHATATKAAGILFEEAVQEYTARHRVKPGITGWAQINGYRGETDTLEKIEKRVEFDLEYIENWSVWFDLYILFRTVPAVILTKEAF
;
A
#
# COMPACT_ATOMS: atom_id res chain seq x y z
N MET A 1 -15.17 11.63 -29.38
CA MET A 1 -14.33 11.79 -28.19
C MET A 1 -14.11 10.39 -27.61
N ARG A 2 -12.99 9.75 -27.96
CA ARG A 2 -12.68 8.35 -27.56
C ARG A 2 -12.31 8.35 -26.07
N LEU A 3 -13.09 7.66 -25.27
CA LEU A 3 -12.74 7.33 -23.89
C LEU A 3 -11.47 6.48 -23.92
N GLN A 4 -10.36 7.02 -23.42
CA GLN A 4 -9.19 6.19 -23.12
C GLN A 4 -9.60 5.18 -22.05
N PRO A 5 -9.17 3.92 -22.17
CA PRO A 5 -9.42 2.93 -21.13
C PRO A 5 -8.80 3.43 -19.83
N VAL A 6 -9.61 3.53 -18.81
CA VAL A 6 -9.17 3.78 -17.44
C VAL A 6 -8.33 2.57 -17.06
N ASP A 7 -7.01 2.73 -17.02
CA ASP A 7 -6.11 1.76 -16.42
C ASP A 7 -6.49 1.61 -14.94
N SER A 8 -7.31 0.61 -14.67
CA SER A 8 -7.99 0.35 -13.40
C SER A 8 -7.08 -0.22 -12.31
N LEU A 9 -5.76 -0.09 -12.41
CA LEU A 9 -4.79 -0.73 -11.52
C LEU A 9 -3.60 0.17 -11.17
N SER A 10 -3.84 1.42 -10.76
CA SER A 10 -2.83 2.14 -9.99
C SER A 10 -2.95 1.80 -8.49
N LEU A 11 -2.76 0.55 -8.17
CA LEU A 11 -2.19 0.14 -6.90
C LEU A 11 -0.77 0.74 -6.87
N THR A 12 -0.27 1.20 -5.74
CA THR A 12 1.17 1.12 -5.50
C THR A 12 1.51 -0.31 -5.85
N ARG A 13 2.02 -0.53 -7.06
CA ARG A 13 2.37 -1.89 -7.50
C ARG A 13 3.41 -2.35 -6.49
N PRO A 14 3.15 -3.45 -5.76
CA PRO A 14 4.20 -4.08 -4.98
C PRO A 14 5.38 -4.16 -5.90
N SER A 15 6.57 -3.80 -5.46
CA SER A 15 7.75 -3.88 -6.30
C SER A 15 7.77 -5.30 -6.87
N MET A 16 8.24 -5.50 -8.11
CA MET A 16 8.32 -6.88 -8.69
C MET A 16 9.08 -7.83 -7.76
N VAL A 17 9.92 -7.29 -6.90
CA VAL A 17 10.58 -8.02 -5.80
C VAL A 17 9.57 -8.56 -4.79
N GLU A 18 8.56 -7.78 -4.42
CA GLU A 18 7.54 -8.21 -3.45
C GLU A 18 6.65 -9.32 -4.01
N TYR A 19 6.27 -9.23 -5.29
CA TYR A 19 5.58 -10.34 -5.96
C TYR A 19 6.44 -11.60 -5.99
N PHE A 20 7.73 -11.42 -6.26
CA PHE A 20 8.66 -12.54 -6.28
C PHE A 20 8.85 -13.16 -4.89
N LEU A 21 8.97 -12.35 -3.84
CA LEU A 21 9.01 -12.82 -2.46
C LEU A 21 7.71 -13.54 -2.03
N PHE A 22 6.57 -13.08 -2.54
CA PHE A 22 5.30 -13.82 -2.31
C PHE A 22 5.31 -15.18 -3.00
N ALA A 23 5.67 -15.22 -4.26
CA ALA A 23 5.79 -16.49 -4.96
C ALA A 23 6.72 -17.46 -4.20
N ILE A 24 7.83 -16.95 -3.66
CA ILE A 24 8.73 -17.76 -2.82
C ILE A 24 8.01 -18.28 -1.56
N ARG A 25 7.23 -17.47 -0.86
CA ARG A 25 6.47 -17.94 0.31
C ARG A 25 5.49 -19.05 -0.04
N VAL A 26 4.77 -18.91 -1.15
CA VAL A 26 3.85 -19.93 -1.64
C VAL A 26 4.62 -21.21 -1.99
N VAL A 27 5.72 -21.08 -2.72
CA VAL A 27 6.56 -22.23 -3.11
C VAL A 27 7.15 -22.90 -1.87
N HIS A 28 7.69 -22.15 -0.90
CA HIS A 28 8.16 -22.72 0.37
C HIS A 28 7.06 -23.47 1.13
N GLY A 29 5.85 -22.92 1.20
CA GLY A 29 4.69 -23.60 1.80
C GLY A 29 4.37 -24.92 1.10
N LEU A 30 4.36 -24.91 -0.24
CA LEU A 30 4.14 -26.11 -1.06
C LEU A 30 5.28 -27.12 -0.88
N THR A 31 6.52 -26.68 -0.87
CA THR A 31 7.70 -27.53 -0.66
C THR A 31 7.66 -28.20 0.72
N ALA A 32 7.18 -27.50 1.75
CA ALA A 32 7.02 -28.03 3.10
C ALA A 32 6.00 -29.18 3.17
N ILE A 33 4.89 -29.07 2.44
CA ILE A 33 3.79 -30.05 2.47
C ILE A 33 3.92 -31.16 1.43
N LEU A 34 4.61 -30.93 0.31
CA LEU A 34 4.61 -31.85 -0.83
C LEU A 34 5.02 -33.30 -0.46
N PRO A 35 6.14 -33.56 0.28
CA PRO A 35 6.47 -34.92 0.66
C PRO A 35 5.44 -35.53 1.61
N GLY A 36 4.86 -34.73 2.52
CA GLY A 36 3.75 -35.18 3.38
C GLY A 36 2.49 -35.52 2.59
N LEU A 37 2.21 -34.76 1.50
CA LEU A 37 1.08 -35.06 0.60
C LEU A 37 1.31 -36.37 -0.17
N LEU A 38 2.53 -36.62 -0.66
CA LEU A 38 2.88 -37.87 -1.30
C LEU A 38 2.73 -39.06 -0.34
N LEU A 39 3.16 -38.86 0.91
CA LEU A 39 2.96 -39.85 1.97
C LEU A 39 1.47 -40.09 2.24
N LEU A 40 0.64 -39.03 2.26
CA LEU A 40 -0.80 -39.15 2.42
C LEU A 40 -1.43 -40.00 1.30
N PHE A 41 -1.02 -39.82 0.04
CA PHE A 41 -1.52 -40.65 -1.07
C PHE A 41 -1.15 -42.12 -0.88
N TYR A 42 0.06 -42.42 -0.40
CA TYR A 42 0.47 -43.78 -0.08
C TYR A 42 -0.34 -44.41 1.06
N LEU A 43 -0.60 -43.66 2.12
CA LEU A 43 -1.36 -44.11 3.31
C LEU A 43 -2.88 -44.19 3.06
N ARG A 44 -3.42 -43.44 2.09
CA ARG A 44 -4.85 -43.45 1.75
C ARG A 44 -5.38 -44.84 1.40
N GLU A 45 -4.58 -45.65 0.73
CA GLU A 45 -4.96 -47.02 0.35
C GLU A 45 -5.08 -47.92 1.57
N GLN A 46 -4.32 -47.63 2.66
CA GLN A 46 -4.29 -48.42 3.88
C GLN A 46 -5.29 -47.92 4.92
N HIS A 47 -5.57 -46.59 4.98
CA HIS A 47 -6.40 -45.97 6.02
C HIS A 47 -7.31 -44.86 5.46
N PRO A 48 -8.40 -45.16 4.72
CA PRO A 48 -9.19 -44.16 3.99
C PRO A 48 -9.93 -43.17 4.92
N GLU A 49 -10.27 -43.55 6.15
CA GLU A 49 -11.04 -42.70 7.08
C GLU A 49 -10.25 -41.52 7.64
N THR A 50 -8.93 -41.60 7.66
CA THR A 50 -8.04 -40.60 8.28
C THR A 50 -7.64 -39.47 7.32
N THR A 51 -7.90 -39.63 6.04
CA THR A 51 -7.41 -38.74 4.95
C THR A 51 -7.79 -37.26 5.14
N LYS A 52 -9.01 -36.98 5.59
CA LYS A 52 -9.49 -35.58 5.75
C LYS A 52 -8.75 -34.82 6.86
N SER A 53 -8.53 -35.48 7.99
CA SER A 53 -7.83 -34.87 9.13
C SER A 53 -6.35 -34.62 8.80
N TYR A 54 -5.72 -35.54 8.10
CA TYR A 54 -4.33 -35.38 7.62
C TYR A 54 -4.19 -34.19 6.67
N PHE A 55 -5.08 -34.04 5.71
CA PHE A 55 -5.04 -32.93 4.76
C PHE A 55 -5.13 -31.58 5.45
N ALA A 56 -6.00 -31.45 6.45
CA ALA A 56 -6.12 -30.22 7.24
C ALA A 56 -4.82 -29.91 8.00
N VAL A 57 -4.20 -30.94 8.62
CA VAL A 57 -2.93 -30.76 9.33
C VAL A 57 -1.78 -30.41 8.40
N LEU A 58 -1.71 -30.99 7.19
CA LEU A 58 -0.70 -30.63 6.19
C LEU A 58 -0.81 -29.15 5.80
N ILE A 59 -2.01 -28.68 5.50
CA ILE A 59 -2.23 -27.25 5.16
C ILE A 59 -1.84 -26.37 6.34
N PHE A 60 -2.31 -26.67 7.53
CA PHE A 60 -1.97 -25.94 8.76
C PHE A 60 -0.46 -25.86 8.95
N PHE A 61 0.24 -26.99 8.80
CA PHE A 61 1.68 -27.05 8.95
C PHE A 61 2.43 -26.27 7.87
N GLY A 62 1.94 -26.28 6.62
CA GLY A 62 2.48 -25.44 5.54
C GLY A 62 2.42 -23.95 5.88
N VAL A 63 1.27 -23.51 6.42
CA VAL A 63 1.10 -22.10 6.87
C VAL A 63 2.03 -21.79 8.05
N VAL A 64 2.09 -22.65 9.05
CA VAL A 64 2.97 -22.48 10.22
C VAL A 64 4.43 -22.42 9.79
N SER A 65 4.87 -23.26 8.86
CA SER A 65 6.23 -23.24 8.33
C SER A 65 6.57 -21.90 7.67
N VAL A 66 5.68 -21.35 6.85
CA VAL A 66 5.86 -20.02 6.23
C VAL A 66 5.94 -18.93 7.28
N LEU A 67 5.12 -18.98 8.33
CA LEU A 67 5.19 -18.04 9.46
C LEU A 67 6.50 -18.13 10.21
N PHE A 68 7.02 -19.35 10.44
CA PHE A 68 8.35 -19.58 11.04
C PHE A 68 9.46 -18.98 10.17
N PHE A 69 9.42 -19.20 8.87
CA PHE A 69 10.35 -18.61 7.93
C PHE A 69 10.31 -17.09 7.94
N GLN A 70 9.11 -16.52 8.05
CA GLN A 70 8.90 -15.08 8.19
C GLN A 70 9.52 -14.55 9.49
N ALA A 71 9.25 -15.20 10.62
CA ALA A 71 9.72 -14.80 11.95
C ALA A 71 11.27 -14.85 12.04
N LEU A 72 11.89 -15.83 11.40
CA LEU A 72 13.35 -15.97 11.34
C LEU A 72 14.01 -15.12 10.25
N GLY A 73 13.23 -14.27 9.55
CA GLY A 73 13.77 -13.34 8.55
C GLY A 73 14.27 -14.00 7.26
N VAL A 74 13.79 -15.20 6.92
CA VAL A 74 14.14 -15.87 5.65
C VAL A 74 13.77 -15.02 4.45
N TYR A 75 12.69 -14.22 4.54
CA TYR A 75 12.17 -13.37 3.46
C TYR A 75 12.65 -11.91 3.52
N ALA A 76 13.76 -11.63 4.19
CA ALA A 76 14.32 -10.28 4.18
C ALA A 76 14.78 -9.87 2.76
N GLU A 77 14.78 -8.56 2.47
CA GLU A 77 15.04 -8.04 1.12
C GLU A 77 16.38 -8.48 0.50
N ASN A 78 17.37 -8.77 1.33
CA ASN A 78 18.69 -9.27 0.90
C ASN A 78 18.76 -10.80 0.77
N ILE A 79 17.63 -11.49 0.62
CA ILE A 79 17.52 -12.97 0.56
C ILE A 79 18.45 -13.60 -0.51
N PHE A 80 18.76 -12.87 -1.58
CA PHE A 80 19.53 -13.37 -2.71
C PHE A 80 21.03 -13.06 -2.64
N SER A 81 21.44 -12.10 -1.81
CA SER A 81 22.83 -11.65 -1.71
C SER A 81 23.68 -12.50 -0.76
N ASN A 82 23.07 -13.22 0.19
CA ASN A 82 23.79 -13.90 1.26
C ASN A 82 23.75 -15.44 1.13
N ARG A 83 24.91 -16.08 1.13
CA ARG A 83 25.05 -17.54 1.11
C ARG A 83 24.44 -18.22 2.35
N TRP A 84 24.43 -17.55 3.48
CA TRP A 84 23.88 -18.05 4.75
C TRP A 84 22.36 -18.26 4.74
N ARG A 85 21.64 -17.75 3.75
CA ARG A 85 20.19 -17.86 3.68
C ARG A 85 19.65 -19.26 3.43
N LEU A 86 20.40 -20.12 2.73
CA LEU A 86 20.04 -21.55 2.64
C LEU A 86 20.08 -22.20 4.01
N GLN A 87 21.17 -21.98 4.77
CA GLN A 87 21.30 -22.52 6.12
C GLN A 87 20.19 -22.03 7.03
N LEU A 88 19.81 -20.75 6.93
CA LEU A 88 18.69 -20.20 7.68
C LEU A 88 17.35 -20.85 7.29
N THR A 89 17.12 -21.11 5.98
CA THR A 89 15.92 -21.82 5.52
C THR A 89 15.86 -23.24 6.05
N LEU A 90 16.98 -23.98 5.97
CA LEU A 90 17.07 -25.34 6.50
C LEU A 90 16.91 -25.38 8.03
N PHE A 91 17.49 -24.41 8.74
CA PHE A 91 17.32 -24.28 10.19
C PHE A 91 15.85 -23.97 10.55
N ALA A 92 15.23 -23.01 9.85
CA ALA A 92 13.84 -22.64 10.07
C ALA A 92 12.88 -23.82 9.79
N TRP A 93 13.15 -24.60 8.74
CA TRP A 93 12.41 -25.82 8.45
C TRP A 93 12.58 -26.85 9.57
N SER A 94 13.82 -27.10 10.00
CA SER A 94 14.09 -28.05 11.09
C SER A 94 13.37 -27.65 12.39
N ALA A 95 13.37 -26.35 12.72
CA ALA A 95 12.67 -25.85 13.90
C ALA A 95 11.14 -26.01 13.78
N ALA A 96 10.56 -25.72 12.62
CA ALA A 96 9.14 -25.93 12.36
C ALA A 96 8.78 -27.41 12.41
N PHE A 97 9.62 -28.29 11.87
CA PHE A 97 9.40 -29.73 11.90
C PHE A 97 9.54 -30.33 13.31
N CYS A 98 10.46 -29.82 14.12
CA CYS A 98 10.54 -30.17 15.54
C CYS A 98 9.27 -29.80 16.29
N LEU A 99 8.68 -28.63 16.00
CA LEU A 99 7.38 -28.23 16.56
C LEU A 99 6.27 -29.20 16.12
N LEU A 100 6.25 -29.61 14.84
CA LEU A 100 5.31 -30.62 14.35
C LEU A 100 5.45 -31.94 15.10
N LEU A 101 6.69 -32.42 15.27
CA LEU A 101 6.95 -33.66 16.03
C LEU A 101 6.48 -33.54 17.49
N PHE A 102 6.73 -32.41 18.11
CA PHE A 102 6.25 -32.14 19.47
C PHE A 102 4.70 -32.17 19.53
N MET A 103 4.05 -31.45 18.62
CA MET A 103 2.57 -31.45 18.54
C MET A 103 2.01 -32.84 18.22
N HIS A 104 2.67 -33.60 17.34
CA HIS A 104 2.30 -34.98 17.04
C HIS A 104 2.31 -35.84 18.32
N ARG A 105 3.38 -35.75 19.11
CA ARG A 105 3.51 -36.51 20.36
C ARG A 105 2.57 -36.05 21.45
N ALA A 106 2.29 -34.73 21.54
CA ALA A 106 1.45 -34.16 22.59
C ALA A 106 -0.05 -34.34 22.32
N LEU A 107 -0.49 -34.38 21.06
CA LEU A 107 -1.88 -34.38 20.64
C LEU A 107 -2.30 -35.64 19.87
N ASP A 108 -1.42 -36.62 19.75
CA ASP A 108 -1.64 -37.86 18.97
C ASP A 108 -2.18 -37.65 17.56
N LEU A 109 -1.65 -36.60 16.87
CA LEU A 109 -2.19 -36.13 15.59
C LEU A 109 -2.03 -37.12 14.43
N PHE A 110 -1.05 -38.02 14.50
CA PHE A 110 -0.65 -38.92 13.38
C PHE A 110 -0.39 -40.36 13.84
N ASN A 111 -1.31 -40.94 14.57
CA ASN A 111 -1.15 -42.30 15.15
C ASN A 111 -0.84 -43.42 14.14
N TYR A 112 -1.05 -43.14 12.84
CA TYR A 112 -0.84 -44.09 11.74
C TYR A 112 0.46 -43.82 10.93
N ILE A 113 1.20 -42.75 11.23
CA ILE A 113 2.47 -42.46 10.59
C ILE A 113 3.62 -42.95 11.46
N SER A 114 4.44 -43.81 10.88
CA SER A 114 5.65 -44.29 11.54
C SER A 114 6.73 -43.20 11.62
N ASN A 115 7.64 -43.33 12.60
CA ASN A 115 8.79 -42.43 12.71
C ASN A 115 9.67 -42.43 11.44
N ALA A 116 9.71 -43.54 10.71
CA ALA A 116 10.44 -43.66 9.45
C ALA A 116 9.83 -42.80 8.35
N GLU A 117 8.50 -42.78 8.26
CA GLU A 117 7.75 -41.97 7.27
C GLU A 117 7.88 -40.46 7.57
N LEU A 118 7.85 -40.09 8.85
CA LEU A 118 8.12 -38.70 9.25
C LEU A 118 9.56 -38.27 8.89
N LEU A 119 10.54 -39.19 9.06
CA LEU A 119 11.92 -38.94 8.65
C LEU A 119 12.03 -38.77 7.12
N VAL A 120 11.32 -39.59 6.33
CA VAL A 120 11.27 -39.46 4.88
C VAL A 120 10.69 -38.13 4.46
N TRP A 121 9.59 -37.69 5.11
CA TRP A 121 9.01 -36.35 4.87
C TRP A 121 10.03 -35.25 5.17
N TYR A 122 10.67 -35.30 6.34
CA TYR A 122 11.69 -34.31 6.72
C TYR A 122 12.84 -34.22 5.73
N LEU A 123 13.47 -35.35 5.41
CA LEU A 123 14.61 -35.40 4.48
C LEU A 123 14.21 -35.04 3.05
N GLY A 124 13.05 -35.49 2.59
CA GLY A 124 12.52 -35.15 1.29
C GLY A 124 12.27 -33.61 1.14
N SER A 125 11.75 -32.97 2.18
CA SER A 125 11.58 -31.51 2.18
C SER A 125 12.93 -30.77 2.21
N LEU A 126 13.92 -31.24 2.98
CA LEU A 126 15.27 -30.66 2.96
C LEU A 126 15.89 -30.68 1.58
N LEU A 127 15.80 -31.84 0.88
CA LEU A 127 16.29 -31.97 -0.49
C LEU A 127 15.57 -31.00 -1.43
N LEU A 128 14.24 -30.94 -1.34
CA LEU A 128 13.43 -30.04 -2.18
C LEU A 128 13.76 -28.57 -1.92
N PHE A 129 13.97 -28.13 -0.68
CA PHE A 129 14.41 -26.77 -0.38
C PHE A 129 15.78 -26.45 -0.99
N GLY A 130 16.70 -27.43 -1.04
CA GLY A 130 17.98 -27.29 -1.74
C GLY A 130 17.82 -27.07 -3.24
N VAL A 131 17.01 -27.91 -3.89
CA VAL A 131 16.71 -27.80 -5.34
C VAL A 131 15.96 -26.51 -5.65
N GLU A 132 14.94 -26.18 -4.87
CA GLU A 132 14.18 -24.95 -4.97
C GLU A 132 15.10 -23.73 -4.90
N ARG A 133 16.02 -23.70 -3.95
CA ARG A 133 16.98 -22.61 -3.80
C ARG A 133 17.85 -22.41 -5.04
N MET A 134 18.31 -23.48 -5.66
CA MET A 134 19.07 -23.40 -6.93
C MET A 134 18.23 -22.81 -8.06
N ILE A 135 16.98 -23.25 -8.18
CA ILE A 135 16.04 -22.76 -9.21
C ILE A 135 15.76 -21.26 -8.96
N LEU A 136 15.44 -20.87 -7.73
CA LEU A 136 15.12 -19.50 -7.38
C LEU A 136 16.32 -18.56 -7.60
N LEU A 137 17.52 -18.95 -7.25
CA LEU A 137 18.74 -18.17 -7.52
C LEU A 137 18.98 -17.98 -9.03
N THR A 138 18.79 -19.04 -9.81
CA THR A 138 18.98 -18.98 -11.26
C THR A 138 17.90 -18.09 -11.92
N LEU A 139 16.65 -18.24 -11.47
CA LEU A 139 15.55 -17.42 -11.95
C LEU A 139 15.74 -15.95 -11.57
N PHE A 140 16.12 -15.67 -10.32
CA PHE A 140 16.39 -14.32 -9.86
C PHE A 140 17.51 -13.65 -10.66
N LYS A 141 18.64 -14.34 -10.90
CA LYS A 141 19.74 -13.83 -11.74
C LYS A 141 19.26 -13.50 -13.15
N ARG A 142 18.44 -14.37 -13.76
CA ARG A 142 17.88 -14.13 -15.10
C ARG A 142 16.93 -12.95 -15.13
N LEU A 143 16.10 -12.77 -14.10
CA LEU A 143 15.18 -11.64 -14.02
C LEU A 143 15.91 -10.32 -13.73
N MET A 144 16.96 -10.37 -12.91
CA MET A 144 17.88 -9.24 -12.67
C MET A 144 18.56 -8.78 -13.96
N SER A 145 19.13 -9.72 -14.74
CA SER A 145 19.79 -9.39 -16.01
C SER A 145 18.84 -8.80 -17.06
N ARG A 146 17.52 -9.01 -16.91
CA ARG A 146 16.47 -8.38 -17.75
C ARG A 146 15.97 -7.05 -17.20
N GLY A 147 16.53 -6.55 -16.10
CA GLY A 147 16.14 -5.28 -15.48
C GLY A 147 14.78 -5.27 -14.78
N ILE A 148 14.13 -6.43 -14.59
CA ILE A 148 12.75 -6.52 -14.04
C ILE A 148 12.67 -6.04 -12.59
N PHE A 149 13.76 -6.16 -11.82
CA PHE A 149 13.84 -5.75 -10.41
C PHE A 149 14.54 -4.40 -10.21
N LEU A 150 14.91 -3.69 -11.28
CA LEU A 150 15.55 -2.40 -11.17
C LEU A 150 14.55 -1.36 -10.67
N GLN A 151 14.85 -0.78 -9.52
CA GLN A 151 14.18 0.44 -9.06
C GLN A 151 14.76 1.60 -9.85
N GLN A 152 13.90 2.34 -10.55
CA GLN A 152 14.31 3.53 -11.27
C GLN A 152 14.62 4.64 -10.26
N ALA A 153 15.90 4.85 -10.00
CA ALA A 153 16.39 5.86 -9.07
C ALA A 153 16.90 7.11 -9.81
N VAL A 154 16.71 8.27 -9.22
CA VAL A 154 17.36 9.52 -9.65
C VAL A 154 18.23 10.05 -8.52
N ILE A 155 19.36 10.68 -8.86
CA ILE A 155 20.19 11.38 -7.90
C ILE A 155 19.81 12.86 -7.92
N LEU A 156 19.31 13.36 -6.79
CA LEU A 156 18.99 14.77 -6.62
C LEU A 156 20.20 15.52 -6.07
N GLY A 157 20.78 16.36 -6.92
CA GLY A 157 22.00 17.13 -6.69
C GLY A 157 23.20 16.58 -7.44
N ALA A 158 23.60 17.26 -8.51
CA ALA A 158 24.84 17.02 -9.24
C ALA A 158 26.04 17.64 -8.50
N THR A 159 26.18 17.29 -7.22
CA THR A 159 27.25 17.71 -6.32
C THR A 159 28.38 16.69 -6.35
N GLU A 160 29.50 16.98 -5.71
CA GLU A 160 30.60 16.03 -5.57
C GLU A 160 30.14 14.72 -4.90
N ASN A 161 29.27 14.79 -3.89
CA ASN A 161 28.69 13.61 -3.25
C ASN A 161 27.81 12.82 -4.21
N GLY A 162 27.02 13.51 -5.07
CA GLY A 162 26.20 12.86 -6.09
C GLY A 162 27.02 12.16 -7.15
N VAL A 163 28.12 12.79 -7.62
CA VAL A 163 29.05 12.20 -8.58
C VAL A 163 29.71 10.94 -8.00
N ARG A 164 30.27 11.03 -6.79
CA ARG A 164 30.87 9.88 -6.10
C ARG A 164 29.88 8.74 -5.91
N LEU A 165 28.63 9.06 -5.54
CA LEU A 165 27.58 8.06 -5.43
C LEU A 165 27.28 7.37 -6.77
N ALA A 166 27.16 8.15 -7.87
CA ALA A 166 26.91 7.60 -9.19
C ALA A 166 28.04 6.65 -9.64
N GLU A 167 29.28 7.06 -9.46
CA GLU A 167 30.46 6.24 -9.77
C GLU A 167 30.50 4.97 -8.94
N TYR A 168 30.23 5.05 -7.64
CA TYR A 168 30.18 3.90 -6.76
C TYR A 168 29.07 2.91 -7.20
N LEU A 169 27.88 3.40 -7.50
CA LEU A 169 26.75 2.57 -7.95
C LEU A 169 27.03 1.94 -9.32
N ALA A 170 27.73 2.64 -10.22
CA ALA A 170 28.12 2.08 -11.52
C ALA A 170 29.13 0.92 -11.42
N GLN A 171 30.02 0.95 -10.41
CA GLN A 171 31.01 -0.13 -10.17
C GLN A 171 30.36 -1.37 -9.51
N HIS A 172 29.22 -1.21 -8.86
CA HIS A 172 28.54 -2.29 -8.12
C HIS A 172 27.26 -2.72 -8.85
N GLN A 173 27.40 -3.41 -9.98
CA GLN A 173 26.27 -3.81 -10.85
C GLN A 173 25.29 -4.83 -10.23
N ASP A 174 25.59 -5.39 -9.07
CA ASP A 174 24.71 -6.33 -8.34
C ASP A 174 23.54 -5.61 -7.63
N ILE A 175 23.36 -4.32 -7.86
CA ILE A 175 22.47 -3.46 -7.10
C ILE A 175 21.14 -3.26 -7.82
N ARG A 176 20.05 -3.35 -7.05
CA ARG A 176 18.68 -3.19 -7.51
C ARG A 176 18.31 -1.78 -7.97
N SER A 177 19.18 -0.79 -7.79
CA SER A 177 18.91 0.61 -8.13
C SER A 177 19.50 0.93 -9.51
N GLY A 178 18.66 1.01 -10.51
CA GLY A 178 19.01 1.58 -11.81
C GLY A 178 18.96 3.10 -11.73
N VAL A 179 20.10 3.75 -11.55
CA VAL A 179 20.17 5.22 -11.61
C VAL A 179 19.98 5.67 -13.05
N ILE A 180 18.89 6.40 -13.31
CA ILE A 180 18.53 6.85 -14.66
C ILE A 180 19.09 8.24 -15.01
N GLY A 181 19.52 9.01 -14.00
CA GLY A 181 20.12 10.35 -14.22
C GLY A 181 20.13 11.22 -12.97
N PHE A 182 20.58 12.45 -13.19
CA PHE A 182 20.61 13.51 -12.19
C PHE A 182 19.44 14.47 -12.34
N ILE A 183 19.01 15.01 -11.20
CA ILE A 183 18.08 16.16 -11.10
C ILE A 183 18.82 17.26 -10.35
N ASP A 184 18.89 18.46 -10.94
CA ASP A 184 19.49 19.63 -10.28
C ASP A 184 18.87 20.92 -10.82
N ASP A 185 18.48 21.83 -9.94
CA ASP A 185 17.89 23.12 -10.34
C ASP A 185 18.91 24.09 -10.97
N ARG A 186 20.21 23.77 -10.90
CA ARG A 186 21.28 24.55 -11.51
C ARG A 186 21.61 24.10 -12.93
N MET A 187 20.65 23.57 -13.69
CA MET A 187 20.83 22.99 -15.02
C MET A 187 21.65 23.87 -15.97
N ALA A 188 21.44 25.21 -15.95
CA ALA A 188 22.15 26.14 -16.80
C ALA A 188 23.68 26.19 -16.56
N ARG A 189 24.16 25.60 -15.46
CA ARG A 189 25.60 25.58 -15.09
C ARG A 189 26.20 24.17 -15.14
N LEU A 190 25.40 23.17 -15.52
CA LEU A 190 25.82 21.78 -15.56
C LEU A 190 25.96 21.32 -17.03
N PRO A 191 26.88 20.42 -17.34
CA PRO A 191 26.91 19.74 -18.63
C PRO A 191 25.68 18.80 -18.75
N ASP A 192 25.29 18.46 -19.99
CA ASP A 192 24.17 17.55 -20.26
C ASP A 192 24.33 16.17 -19.61
N THR A 193 25.58 15.79 -19.33
CA THR A 193 25.91 14.51 -18.66
C THR A 193 26.89 14.74 -17.52
N VAL A 194 26.63 14.11 -16.39
CA VAL A 194 27.47 14.10 -15.19
C VAL A 194 27.75 12.65 -14.79
N ALA A 195 28.99 12.26 -14.57
CA ALA A 195 29.39 10.88 -14.27
C ALA A 195 28.75 9.84 -15.23
N HIS A 196 28.75 10.14 -16.55
CA HIS A 196 28.15 9.32 -17.61
C HIS A 196 26.61 9.18 -17.55
N LEU A 197 25.94 9.87 -16.65
CA LEU A 197 24.49 9.88 -16.52
C LEU A 197 23.91 11.22 -17.03
N PRO A 198 22.75 11.21 -17.70
CA PRO A 198 22.11 12.43 -18.18
C PRO A 198 21.59 13.28 -17.01
N VAL A 199 21.59 14.61 -17.20
CA VAL A 199 20.85 15.55 -16.35
C VAL A 199 19.43 15.63 -16.90
N LEU A 200 18.47 15.06 -16.17
CA LEU A 200 17.09 14.83 -16.63
C LEU A 200 16.19 16.05 -16.49
N GLY A 201 16.59 17.01 -15.64
CA GLY A 201 15.79 18.19 -15.40
C GLY A 201 16.00 18.80 -14.02
N ASN A 202 15.06 19.64 -13.64
CA ASN A 202 15.00 20.31 -12.35
C ASN A 202 14.00 19.61 -11.39
N THR A 203 13.77 20.18 -10.22
CA THR A 203 12.84 19.63 -9.23
C THR A 203 11.40 19.57 -9.76
N GLN A 204 10.96 20.47 -10.65
CA GLN A 204 9.62 20.44 -11.23
C GLN A 204 9.48 19.28 -12.24
N ASP A 205 10.52 19.03 -13.03
CA ASP A 205 10.56 17.89 -13.94
C ASP A 205 10.54 16.57 -13.17
N LEU A 206 11.22 16.51 -12.01
CA LEU A 206 11.18 15.36 -11.10
C LEU A 206 9.75 15.06 -10.63
N GLU A 207 8.98 16.08 -10.23
CA GLU A 207 7.59 15.88 -9.83
C GLU A 207 6.74 15.27 -10.95
N LYS A 208 6.95 15.71 -12.19
CA LYS A 208 6.29 15.14 -13.36
C LYS A 208 6.67 13.68 -13.57
N MET A 209 7.98 13.36 -13.47
CA MET A 209 8.47 11.98 -13.61
C MET A 209 7.91 11.05 -12.53
N ILE A 210 7.73 11.55 -11.30
CA ILE A 210 7.11 10.78 -10.21
C ILE A 210 5.63 10.51 -10.52
N ARG A 211 4.89 11.51 -11.01
CA ARG A 211 3.48 11.35 -11.39
C ARG A 211 3.28 10.38 -12.56
N GLU A 212 4.26 10.30 -13.46
CA GLU A 212 4.31 9.36 -14.58
C GLU A 212 4.81 7.97 -14.15
N GLU A 213 5.09 7.75 -12.86
CA GLU A 213 5.63 6.49 -12.29
C GLU A 213 6.97 6.05 -12.92
N ARG A 214 7.72 7.02 -13.50
CA ARG A 214 9.04 6.78 -14.08
C ARG A 214 10.18 6.76 -13.06
N VAL A 215 9.91 7.24 -11.83
CA VAL A 215 10.87 7.30 -10.73
C VAL A 215 10.21 6.69 -9.49
N THR A 216 10.88 5.70 -8.91
CA THR A 216 10.42 4.99 -7.70
C THR A 216 11.29 5.31 -6.48
N GLN A 217 12.50 5.82 -6.72
CA GLN A 217 13.47 6.12 -5.67
C GLN A 217 14.23 7.42 -5.97
N ILE A 218 14.45 8.24 -4.95
CA ILE A 218 15.21 9.49 -5.03
C ILE A 218 16.36 9.41 -4.03
N LEU A 219 17.58 9.56 -4.53
CA LEU A 219 18.81 9.61 -3.75
C LEU A 219 19.24 11.06 -3.61
N VAL A 220 19.00 11.67 -2.44
CA VAL A 220 19.29 13.08 -2.20
C VAL A 220 20.76 13.21 -1.79
N ALA A 221 21.57 13.76 -2.71
CA ALA A 221 23.00 13.95 -2.56
C ALA A 221 23.40 15.43 -2.38
N LEU A 222 22.52 16.23 -1.79
CA LEU A 222 22.80 17.62 -1.46
C LEU A 222 23.69 17.72 -0.21
N PRO A 223 24.56 18.75 -0.12
CA PRO A 223 25.34 19.00 1.09
C PRO A 223 24.43 19.25 2.31
N TRP A 224 24.75 18.67 3.45
CA TRP A 224 24.01 18.87 4.68
C TRP A 224 24.06 20.31 5.20
N SER A 225 25.09 21.07 4.81
CA SER A 225 25.16 22.51 5.06
C SER A 225 24.07 23.33 4.38
N ALA A 226 23.35 22.75 3.40
CA ALA A 226 22.21 23.38 2.75
C ALA A 226 20.86 23.03 3.46
N GLU A 227 20.83 23.13 4.79
CA GLU A 227 19.72 22.69 5.65
C GLU A 227 18.35 23.18 5.18
N ASN A 228 18.19 24.50 4.95
CA ASN A 228 16.93 25.09 4.50
C ASN A 228 16.45 24.49 3.17
N ARG A 229 17.38 24.18 2.26
CA ARG A 229 17.05 23.61 0.96
C ARG A 229 16.69 22.13 1.05
N LEU A 230 17.42 21.38 1.89
CA LEU A 230 17.10 19.98 2.18
C LEU A 230 15.72 19.85 2.78
N ASP A 231 15.40 20.67 3.79
CA ASP A 231 14.11 20.67 4.45
C ASP A 231 12.97 20.99 3.46
N TYR A 232 13.15 22.04 2.63
CA TYR A 232 12.19 22.39 1.58
C TYR A 232 11.94 21.23 0.60
N ILE A 233 13.02 20.62 0.11
CA ILE A 233 12.94 19.49 -0.86
C ILE A 233 12.27 18.27 -0.22
N ILE A 234 12.67 17.89 1.01
CA ILE A 234 12.10 16.75 1.71
C ILE A 234 10.61 16.95 1.93
N ARG A 235 10.19 18.14 2.41
CA ARG A 235 8.77 18.46 2.59
C ARG A 235 7.98 18.35 1.29
N ASN A 236 8.54 18.82 0.19
CA ASN A 236 7.89 18.72 -1.12
C ASN A 236 7.80 17.28 -1.62
N LEU A 237 8.85 16.49 -1.45
CA LEU A 237 8.87 15.09 -1.89
C LEU A 237 8.02 14.17 -1.01
N ARG A 238 7.80 14.50 0.26
CA ARG A 238 6.86 13.78 1.16
C ARG A 238 5.41 13.75 0.65
N LYS A 239 5.05 14.65 -0.25
CA LYS A 239 3.71 14.69 -0.88
C LYS A 239 3.48 13.53 -1.85
N PHE A 240 4.53 12.84 -2.27
CA PHE A 240 4.50 11.80 -3.28
C PHE A 240 4.80 10.42 -2.67
N PRO A 241 4.21 9.35 -3.21
CA PRO A 241 4.48 7.98 -2.80
C PRO A 241 5.80 7.47 -3.44
N VAL A 242 6.93 8.05 -3.06
CA VAL A 242 8.25 7.72 -3.57
C VAL A 242 9.23 7.55 -2.42
N ASN A 243 10.18 6.64 -2.57
CA ASN A 243 11.24 6.45 -1.58
C ASN A 243 12.28 7.55 -1.71
N VAL A 244 12.47 8.33 -0.64
CA VAL A 244 13.49 9.38 -0.58
C VAL A 244 14.56 8.96 0.42
N LEU A 245 15.78 8.76 -0.08
CA LEU A 245 16.95 8.38 0.72
C LEU A 245 17.93 9.53 0.74
N LEU A 246 18.38 9.91 1.92
CA LEU A 246 19.44 10.90 2.09
C LEU A 246 20.81 10.19 2.01
N VAL A 247 21.67 10.70 1.15
CA VAL A 247 23.07 10.28 1.09
C VAL A 247 23.76 10.86 2.34
N PRO A 248 24.31 10.02 3.22
CA PRO A 248 24.93 10.51 4.45
C PRO A 248 26.22 11.26 4.14
N ASP A 249 26.38 12.43 4.74
CA ASP A 249 27.71 13.01 4.93
C ASP A 249 28.37 12.32 6.13
N MET A 250 29.65 12.02 6.06
CA MET A 250 30.39 11.23 7.08
C MET A 250 30.20 11.73 8.52
N ILE A 251 29.83 13.01 8.70
CA ILE A 251 29.59 13.65 10.00
C ILE A 251 28.25 13.24 10.61
N ALA A 252 27.25 12.91 9.79
CA ALA A 252 25.87 12.62 10.23
C ALA A 252 25.69 11.26 10.90
N PHE A 253 26.64 10.34 10.74
CA PHE A 253 26.61 9.01 11.36
C PHE A 253 26.57 9.02 12.90
N ARG A 254 26.96 10.12 13.51
CA ARG A 254 27.04 10.18 14.99
C ARG A 254 25.68 10.33 15.69
N HIS A 255 24.60 10.64 14.97
CA HIS A 255 23.33 11.02 15.57
C HIS A 255 22.06 10.35 14.97
N ALA A 256 22.20 9.26 14.22
CA ALA A 256 21.05 8.65 13.55
C ALA A 256 20.26 7.69 14.46
N HIS A 257 19.09 8.15 14.91
CA HIS A 257 18.06 7.29 15.53
C HIS A 257 17.02 6.79 14.51
N ASN A 258 17.13 7.17 13.24
CA ASN A 258 16.20 6.80 12.18
C ASN A 258 16.62 5.49 11.50
N ARG A 259 15.63 4.80 10.93
CA ARG A 259 15.90 3.57 10.15
C ARG A 259 16.87 3.88 9.02
N ILE A 260 17.94 3.09 8.99
CA ILE A 260 18.94 3.15 7.93
C ILE A 260 18.55 2.10 6.90
N SER A 261 18.42 2.52 5.64
CA SER A 261 18.30 1.61 4.51
C SER A 261 19.67 1.45 3.87
N GLU A 262 19.93 0.27 3.34
CA GLU A 262 21.21 -0.04 2.70
C GLU A 262 21.01 -0.10 1.18
N VAL A 263 21.76 0.75 0.47
CA VAL A 263 21.85 0.73 -0.99
C VAL A 263 23.29 0.51 -1.37
N ALA A 264 23.58 -0.62 -2.00
CA ALA A 264 24.96 -0.96 -2.39
C ALA A 264 25.96 -0.99 -1.22
N ASN A 265 25.55 -1.54 -0.07
CA ASN A 265 26.32 -1.51 1.18
C ASN A 265 26.62 -0.08 1.72
N LEU A 266 25.97 0.94 1.14
CA LEU A 266 26.00 2.30 1.69
C LEU A 266 24.79 2.53 2.57
N PRO A 267 24.97 2.92 3.82
CA PRO A 267 23.86 3.27 4.70
C PRO A 267 23.25 4.60 4.24
N MET A 268 21.93 4.58 4.06
CA MET A 268 21.13 5.73 3.65
C MET A 268 20.05 6.00 4.67
N PHE A 269 19.83 7.29 4.99
CA PHE A 269 18.75 7.67 5.87
C PHE A 269 17.43 7.79 5.09
N ASN A 270 16.38 7.12 5.57
CA ASN A 270 15.05 7.27 5.01
C ASN A 270 14.47 8.63 5.41
N ALA A 271 14.34 9.54 4.45
CA ALA A 271 13.70 10.84 4.66
C ALA A 271 12.17 10.79 4.45
N SER A 272 11.70 9.92 3.59
CA SER A 272 10.30 9.62 3.36
C SER A 272 10.17 8.20 2.84
N GLU A 273 9.16 7.51 3.31
CA GLU A 273 8.90 6.14 2.93
C GLU A 273 7.56 6.04 2.21
N VAL A 274 7.44 5.11 1.25
CA VAL A 274 6.15 4.80 0.64
C VAL A 274 5.22 4.27 1.73
N PRO A 275 4.03 4.86 1.90
CA PRO A 275 3.02 4.28 2.76
C PRO A 275 2.67 2.87 2.29
N LEU A 276 2.28 2.00 3.19
CA LEU A 276 1.87 0.63 2.86
C LEU A 276 3.00 -0.13 2.14
N ARG A 277 4.01 -0.57 2.92
CA ARG A 277 5.18 -1.29 2.40
C ARG A 277 4.96 -2.79 2.33
N GLY A 278 5.78 -3.42 1.52
CA GLY A 278 5.85 -4.86 1.42
C GLY A 278 4.51 -5.45 0.98
N TRP A 279 3.93 -6.28 1.81
CA TRP A 279 2.64 -6.92 1.57
C TRP A 279 1.43 -6.08 1.96
N SER A 280 1.65 -4.98 2.67
CA SER A 280 0.57 -4.11 3.13
C SER A 280 -0.39 -3.66 2.03
N PRO A 281 0.06 -3.29 0.81
CA PRO A 281 -0.85 -2.94 -0.28
C PRO A 281 -1.73 -4.12 -0.73
N VAL A 282 -1.18 -5.33 -0.72
CA VAL A 282 -1.92 -6.55 -1.12
C VAL A 282 -2.95 -6.90 -0.06
N PHE A 283 -2.55 -6.93 1.23
CA PHE A 283 -3.49 -7.18 2.32
C PHE A 283 -4.57 -6.11 2.37
N LYS A 284 -4.21 -4.85 2.21
CA LYS A 284 -5.16 -3.75 2.13
C LYS A 284 -6.15 -3.92 0.97
N ARG A 285 -5.67 -4.37 -0.18
CA ARG A 285 -6.55 -4.61 -1.33
C ARG A 285 -7.49 -5.80 -1.12
N ILE A 286 -7.01 -6.90 -0.55
CA ILE A 286 -7.82 -8.07 -0.20
C ILE A 286 -8.88 -7.68 0.81
N GLU A 287 -8.49 -6.97 1.86
CA GLU A 287 -9.40 -6.43 2.88
C GLU A 287 -10.49 -5.57 2.26
N ASP A 288 -10.11 -4.56 1.45
CA ASP A 288 -11.03 -3.68 0.75
C ASP A 288 -12.01 -4.46 -0.15
N MET A 289 -11.52 -5.46 -0.90
CA MET A 289 -12.36 -6.30 -1.78
C MET A 289 -13.33 -7.15 -0.98
N VAL A 290 -12.87 -7.82 0.07
CA VAL A 290 -13.72 -8.69 0.89
C VAL A 290 -14.78 -7.85 1.59
N LEU A 291 -14.38 -6.78 2.28
CA LEU A 291 -15.31 -5.95 3.05
C LEU A 291 -16.31 -5.23 2.14
N SER A 292 -15.87 -4.69 1.00
CA SER A 292 -16.79 -4.04 0.06
C SER A 292 -17.75 -5.04 -0.61
N SER A 293 -17.30 -6.25 -0.93
CA SER A 293 -18.17 -7.29 -1.48
C SER A 293 -19.25 -7.71 -0.49
N VAL A 294 -18.86 -8.00 0.75
CA VAL A 294 -19.80 -8.33 1.83
C VAL A 294 -20.80 -7.19 2.05
N ALA A 295 -20.29 -5.95 2.14
CA ALA A 295 -21.14 -4.78 2.32
C ALA A 295 -22.11 -4.56 1.14
N LEU A 296 -21.65 -4.74 -0.11
CA LEU A 296 -22.50 -4.64 -1.31
C LEU A 296 -23.61 -5.69 -1.30
N ILE A 297 -23.30 -6.94 -0.94
CA ILE A 297 -24.30 -8.02 -0.86
C ILE A 297 -25.33 -7.72 0.23
N LEU A 298 -24.89 -7.38 1.44
CA LEU A 298 -25.77 -7.13 2.58
C LEU A 298 -26.63 -5.87 2.41
N LEU A 299 -26.06 -4.80 1.83
CA LEU A 299 -26.74 -3.51 1.65
C LEU A 299 -27.45 -3.39 0.30
N SER A 300 -27.33 -4.35 -0.61
CA SER A 300 -27.99 -4.32 -1.93
C SER A 300 -29.51 -4.09 -1.85
N PRO A 301 -30.30 -4.73 -0.92
CA PRO A 301 -31.72 -4.45 -0.82
C PRO A 301 -32.01 -2.99 -0.43
N VAL A 302 -31.23 -2.46 0.53
CA VAL A 302 -31.36 -1.06 0.96
C VAL A 302 -30.98 -0.11 -0.18
N MET A 303 -29.90 -0.40 -0.89
CA MET A 303 -29.46 0.40 -2.04
C MET A 303 -30.52 0.42 -3.16
N LEU A 304 -31.18 -0.72 -3.42
CA LEU A 304 -32.25 -0.82 -4.41
C LEU A 304 -33.47 0.00 -3.98
N LEU A 305 -33.87 -0.08 -2.72
CA LEU A 305 -34.98 0.72 -2.18
C LEU A 305 -34.69 2.21 -2.26
N VAL A 306 -33.47 2.64 -1.91
CA VAL A 306 -33.05 4.05 -2.04
C VAL A 306 -33.06 4.48 -3.50
N ALA A 307 -32.56 3.64 -4.43
CA ALA A 307 -32.57 3.93 -5.86
C ALA A 307 -33.99 4.13 -6.41
N LEU A 308 -34.93 3.26 -6.00
CA LEU A 308 -36.34 3.37 -6.36
C LEU A 308 -36.96 4.64 -5.78
N ALA A 309 -36.71 4.93 -4.49
CA ALA A 309 -37.22 6.15 -3.85
C ALA A 309 -36.74 7.44 -4.56
N ILE A 310 -35.44 7.49 -4.95
CA ILE A 310 -34.89 8.62 -5.71
C ILE A 310 -35.58 8.77 -7.07
N LYS A 311 -35.88 7.67 -7.75
CA LYS A 311 -36.52 7.65 -9.05
C LYS A 311 -37.98 8.17 -8.97
N LEU A 312 -38.66 7.85 -7.88
CA LEU A 312 -40.03 8.28 -7.61
C LEU A 312 -40.12 9.74 -7.14
N ASP A 313 -39.09 10.22 -6.42
CA ASP A 313 -39.06 11.57 -5.83
C ASP A 313 -38.76 12.66 -6.88
N SER A 314 -37.86 12.37 -7.86
CA SER A 314 -37.49 13.34 -8.88
C SER A 314 -37.00 12.73 -10.18
N PRO A 315 -37.23 13.35 -11.37
CA PRO A 315 -36.70 12.85 -12.63
C PRO A 315 -35.18 12.95 -12.70
N GLY A 316 -34.53 12.00 -13.41
CA GLY A 316 -33.11 12.01 -13.68
C GLY A 316 -32.35 10.71 -13.24
N PRO A 317 -31.02 10.69 -13.29
CA PRO A 317 -30.22 9.53 -12.92
C PRO A 317 -30.25 9.30 -11.40
N VAL A 318 -30.16 8.04 -10.98
CA VAL A 318 -30.10 7.64 -9.56
C VAL A 318 -28.76 7.98 -8.95
N LEU A 319 -27.68 7.79 -9.72
CA LEU A 319 -26.31 8.03 -9.28
C LEU A 319 -25.83 9.42 -9.70
N PHE A 320 -25.16 10.08 -8.80
CA PHE A 320 -24.40 11.30 -8.99
C PHE A 320 -22.91 10.96 -9.00
N ARG A 321 -22.14 11.54 -9.91
CA ARG A 321 -20.70 11.34 -10.05
C ARG A 321 -20.00 12.67 -9.82
N GLN A 322 -18.98 12.66 -8.96
CA GLN A 322 -18.19 13.84 -8.64
C GLN A 322 -16.72 13.54 -8.72
N LYS A 323 -15.97 14.41 -9.42
CA LYS A 323 -14.52 14.32 -9.47
C LYS A 323 -13.91 14.74 -8.13
N ARG A 324 -12.98 13.93 -7.62
CA ARG A 324 -12.25 14.18 -6.38
C ARG A 324 -10.81 13.75 -6.51
N TYR A 325 -9.93 14.32 -5.70
CA TYR A 325 -8.55 13.85 -5.62
C TYR A 325 -8.48 12.48 -4.97
N GLY A 326 -7.81 11.57 -5.64
CA GLY A 326 -7.49 10.23 -5.20
C GLY A 326 -6.00 10.06 -4.91
N TYR A 327 -5.54 8.82 -4.99
CA TYR A 327 -4.14 8.45 -4.84
C TYR A 327 -3.23 9.23 -5.82
N ASN A 328 -2.10 9.73 -5.29
CA ASN A 328 -1.12 10.50 -6.06
C ASN A 328 -1.71 11.72 -6.80
N ASN A 329 -2.69 12.40 -6.17
CA ASN A 329 -3.41 13.55 -6.74
C ASN A 329 -4.12 13.28 -8.08
N ARG A 330 -4.34 12.02 -8.46
CA ARG A 330 -5.11 11.67 -9.66
C ARG A 330 -6.60 11.90 -9.39
N LEU A 331 -7.30 12.48 -10.35
CA LEU A 331 -8.74 12.67 -10.22
C LEU A 331 -9.48 11.34 -10.42
N ILE A 332 -10.34 11.01 -9.47
CA ILE A 332 -11.24 9.85 -9.51
C ILE A 332 -12.69 10.31 -9.54
N GLU A 333 -13.57 9.50 -10.12
CA GLU A 333 -15.01 9.69 -10.04
C GLU A 333 -15.57 8.97 -8.82
N VAL A 334 -16.12 9.72 -7.88
CA VAL A 334 -16.76 9.18 -6.68
C VAL A 334 -18.25 9.07 -6.91
N PHE A 335 -18.82 7.88 -6.69
CA PHE A 335 -20.23 7.61 -6.84
C PHE A 335 -21.01 7.93 -5.58
N LYS A 336 -22.15 8.60 -5.74
CA LYS A 336 -23.11 8.87 -4.67
C LYS A 336 -24.54 8.67 -5.18
N PHE A 337 -25.47 8.45 -4.30
CA PHE A 337 -26.88 8.61 -4.66
C PHE A 337 -27.20 10.09 -4.85
N ARG A 338 -28.01 10.38 -5.85
CA ARG A 338 -28.49 11.74 -6.10
C ARG A 338 -29.40 12.19 -4.95
N SER A 339 -29.01 13.28 -4.29
CA SER A 339 -29.74 13.90 -3.19
C SER A 339 -30.30 15.30 -3.52
N MET A 340 -29.96 15.84 -4.70
CA MET A 340 -30.36 17.16 -5.17
C MET A 340 -31.09 17.05 -6.52
N TYR A 341 -31.92 18.07 -6.84
CA TYR A 341 -32.50 18.16 -8.15
C TYR A 341 -31.44 18.31 -9.23
N GLN A 342 -31.64 17.66 -10.38
CA GLN A 342 -30.64 17.58 -11.44
C GLN A 342 -30.12 18.94 -11.92
N ASN A 343 -31.03 19.93 -12.04
CA ASN A 343 -30.73 21.27 -12.54
C ASN A 343 -30.00 22.15 -11.50
N GLN A 344 -29.87 21.70 -10.27
CA GLN A 344 -29.26 22.43 -9.15
C GLN A 344 -28.09 21.70 -8.52
N SER A 345 -27.64 20.62 -9.15
CA SER A 345 -26.49 19.84 -8.69
C SER A 345 -25.19 20.58 -8.97
N ASP A 346 -24.41 20.84 -7.93
CA ASP A 346 -23.09 21.46 -8.01
C ASP A 346 -22.00 20.39 -8.25
N PHE A 347 -21.47 20.34 -9.47
CA PHE A 347 -20.43 19.38 -9.86
C PHE A 347 -19.04 19.78 -9.35
N THR A 348 -18.80 21.06 -9.10
CA THR A 348 -17.54 21.65 -8.67
C THR A 348 -17.39 21.70 -7.16
N ALA A 349 -18.51 21.65 -6.44
CA ALA A 349 -18.60 21.82 -4.98
C ALA A 349 -17.98 23.14 -4.47
N ASP A 350 -18.11 24.21 -5.28
CA ASP A 350 -17.66 25.56 -4.91
C ASP A 350 -18.37 26.10 -3.67
N LYS A 351 -19.62 25.65 -3.46
CA LYS A 351 -20.41 26.00 -2.26
C LYS A 351 -20.50 24.77 -1.37
N GLN A 352 -19.78 24.79 -0.26
CA GLN A 352 -20.03 23.85 0.83
C GLN A 352 -21.47 24.13 1.34
N THR A 353 -22.33 23.14 1.22
CA THR A 353 -23.65 23.19 1.83
C THR A 353 -23.56 22.51 3.17
N THR A 354 -24.00 23.21 4.21
CA THR A 354 -24.18 22.64 5.54
C THR A 354 -25.00 21.36 5.41
N ARG A 355 -24.42 20.25 5.81
CA ARG A 355 -25.05 18.94 5.67
C ARG A 355 -26.28 18.93 6.57
N GLY A 356 -27.47 18.98 5.97
CA GLY A 356 -28.72 18.93 6.72
C GLY A 356 -29.46 20.28 6.92
N ASP A 357 -29.04 21.34 6.25
CA ASP A 357 -29.88 22.53 6.24
C ASP A 357 -31.29 22.16 5.71
N PRO A 358 -32.32 22.18 6.58
CA PRO A 358 -33.66 21.80 6.17
C PRO A 358 -34.28 22.78 5.16
N ARG A 359 -33.63 23.92 4.95
CA ARG A 359 -34.12 25.02 4.07
C ARG A 359 -33.41 25.04 2.71
N ASP A 360 -32.41 24.17 2.44
CA ASP A 360 -31.75 24.14 1.13
C ASP A 360 -32.72 23.65 0.04
N PRO A 361 -33.20 24.55 -0.85
CA PRO A 361 -34.20 24.22 -1.86
C PRO A 361 -33.70 23.26 -2.93
N ARG A 362 -32.38 23.06 -3.03
CA ARG A 362 -31.74 22.17 -3.99
C ARG A 362 -31.91 20.70 -3.61
N VAL A 363 -32.14 20.40 -2.32
CA VAL A 363 -32.21 19.05 -1.79
C VAL A 363 -33.62 18.48 -1.89
N THR A 364 -33.77 17.31 -2.50
CA THR A 364 -35.04 16.60 -2.63
C THR A 364 -35.52 16.06 -1.28
N ARG A 365 -36.82 15.64 -1.19
CA ARG A 365 -37.36 15.07 0.06
C ARG A 365 -36.62 13.78 0.47
N VAL A 366 -36.46 12.87 -0.48
CA VAL A 366 -35.67 11.64 -0.28
C VAL A 366 -34.21 11.99 -0.06
N GLY A 367 -33.67 12.96 -0.81
CA GLY A 367 -32.31 13.47 -0.68
C GLY A 367 -31.97 13.91 0.73
N ARG A 368 -32.89 14.59 1.40
CA ARG A 368 -32.72 15.03 2.81
C ARG A 368 -32.57 13.84 3.76
N PHE A 369 -33.40 12.82 3.59
CA PHE A 369 -33.34 11.62 4.41
C PHE A 369 -32.02 10.84 4.20
N ILE A 370 -31.65 10.58 2.93
CA ILE A 370 -30.43 9.80 2.64
C ILE A 370 -29.15 10.55 3.04
N ARG A 371 -29.14 11.89 2.96
CA ARG A 371 -28.03 12.71 3.48
C ARG A 371 -27.94 12.64 4.99
N LYS A 372 -29.07 12.74 5.69
CA LYS A 372 -29.14 12.63 7.15
C LYS A 372 -28.62 11.31 7.65
N THR A 373 -28.93 10.21 6.97
CA THR A 373 -28.54 8.84 7.32
C THR A 373 -27.22 8.40 6.68
N SER A 374 -26.57 9.27 5.89
CA SER A 374 -25.36 8.96 5.10
C SER A 374 -25.54 7.81 4.09
N LEU A 375 -26.76 7.41 3.79
CA LEU A 375 -27.07 6.42 2.76
C LEU A 375 -26.69 6.90 1.36
N ASP A 376 -26.59 8.22 1.15
CA ASP A 376 -26.13 8.82 -0.11
C ASP A 376 -24.69 8.40 -0.47
N GLU A 377 -23.89 7.99 0.48
CA GLU A 377 -22.48 7.59 0.26
C GLU A 377 -22.32 6.08 -0.01
N LEU A 378 -23.37 5.25 0.11
CA LEU A 378 -23.28 3.80 -0.13
C LEU A 378 -22.75 3.41 -1.51
N PRO A 379 -23.04 4.12 -2.62
CA PRO A 379 -22.49 3.78 -3.93
C PRO A 379 -20.97 3.89 -4.01
N GLN A 380 -20.29 4.54 -3.04
CA GLN A 380 -18.82 4.53 -2.95
C GLN A 380 -18.26 3.12 -2.73
N LEU A 381 -19.05 2.17 -2.24
CA LEU A 381 -18.66 0.75 -2.17
C LEU A 381 -18.27 0.20 -3.56
N PHE A 382 -18.89 0.66 -4.64
CA PHE A 382 -18.46 0.31 -6.01
C PHE A 382 -17.09 0.88 -6.34
N ASN A 383 -16.75 2.08 -5.83
CA ASN A 383 -15.42 2.66 -5.99
C ASN A 383 -14.35 1.84 -5.24
N VAL A 384 -14.67 1.34 -4.04
CA VAL A 384 -13.77 0.48 -3.27
C VAL A 384 -13.57 -0.86 -3.98
N PHE A 385 -14.66 -1.49 -4.40
CA PHE A 385 -14.61 -2.75 -5.14
C PHE A 385 -13.81 -2.62 -6.44
N ALA A 386 -14.01 -1.54 -7.19
CA ALA A 386 -13.26 -1.21 -8.41
C ALA A 386 -11.79 -0.80 -8.12
N GLY A 387 -11.46 -0.41 -6.88
CA GLY A 387 -10.10 -0.08 -6.45
C GLY A 387 -9.70 1.38 -6.58
N SER A 388 -10.60 2.29 -6.96
CA SER A 388 -10.33 3.73 -6.97
C SER A 388 -10.39 4.36 -5.57
N MET A 389 -11.05 3.70 -4.62
CA MET A 389 -11.12 4.06 -3.20
C MET A 389 -10.78 2.86 -2.31
N SER A 390 -10.71 3.10 -1.01
CA SER A 390 -10.53 2.12 0.06
C SER A 390 -11.72 2.18 1.03
N MET A 391 -11.93 1.13 1.83
CA MET A 391 -12.88 1.16 2.95
C MET A 391 -12.47 2.21 3.97
N VAL A 392 -11.19 2.18 4.38
CA VAL A 392 -10.60 3.11 5.34
C VAL A 392 -9.46 3.90 4.69
N GLY A 393 -9.45 5.21 4.92
CA GLY A 393 -8.43 6.13 4.39
C GLY A 393 -8.82 7.60 4.55
N PRO A 394 -7.96 8.53 4.15
CA PRO A 394 -8.26 9.96 4.14
C PRO A 394 -9.51 10.26 3.31
N ARG A 395 -10.41 11.11 3.84
CA ARG A 395 -11.64 11.46 3.11
C ARG A 395 -11.33 12.27 1.84
N PRO A 396 -11.84 11.88 0.65
CA PRO A 396 -11.58 12.60 -0.59
C PRO A 396 -12.30 13.96 -0.61
N HIS A 397 -11.57 15.01 -1.03
CA HIS A 397 -12.12 16.37 -1.18
C HIS A 397 -12.43 16.69 -2.63
N ALA A 398 -13.39 17.59 -2.84
CA ALA A 398 -13.64 18.16 -4.15
C ALA A 398 -12.53 19.14 -4.54
N THR A 399 -12.32 19.31 -5.84
CA THR A 399 -11.17 20.04 -6.41
C THR A 399 -11.15 21.53 -6.08
N ALA A 400 -12.31 22.12 -5.73
CA ALA A 400 -12.45 23.56 -5.45
C ALA A 400 -12.78 23.86 -3.98
N THR A 401 -12.48 22.92 -3.05
CA THR A 401 -12.83 23.14 -1.64
C THR A 401 -11.92 24.19 -1.01
N LYS A 402 -12.55 25.23 -0.44
CA LYS A 402 -11.88 26.36 0.21
C LYS A 402 -12.23 26.42 1.69
N ALA A 403 -11.27 26.86 2.52
CA ALA A 403 -11.52 27.30 3.89
C ALA A 403 -11.01 28.72 4.05
N ALA A 404 -11.79 29.57 4.69
CA ALA A 404 -11.47 30.99 4.84
C ALA A 404 -11.11 31.68 3.50
N GLY A 405 -11.65 31.20 2.36
CA GLY A 405 -11.36 31.73 1.03
C GLY A 405 -10.11 31.20 0.33
N ILE A 406 -9.28 30.40 1.00
CA ILE A 406 -8.03 29.82 0.50
C ILE A 406 -8.27 28.36 0.14
N LEU A 407 -7.67 27.88 -0.95
CA LEU A 407 -7.71 26.45 -1.31
C LEU A 407 -7.03 25.60 -0.22
N PHE A 408 -7.59 24.43 0.09
CA PHE A 408 -7.04 23.53 1.11
C PHE A 408 -5.57 23.19 0.87
N GLU A 409 -5.17 23.03 -0.40
CA GLU A 409 -3.80 22.72 -0.81
C GLU A 409 -2.81 23.86 -0.52
N GLU A 410 -3.31 25.11 -0.52
CA GLU A 410 -2.52 26.31 -0.22
C GLU A 410 -2.54 26.64 1.29
N ALA A 411 -3.62 26.24 1.97
CA ALA A 411 -3.84 26.56 3.38
C ALA A 411 -2.95 25.76 4.32
N VAL A 412 -2.63 24.50 3.98
CA VAL A 412 -1.82 23.60 4.82
C VAL A 412 -0.69 22.99 3.99
N GLN A 413 0.54 23.22 4.42
CA GLN A 413 1.77 22.84 3.70
C GLN A 413 1.86 21.33 3.38
N GLU A 414 1.34 20.47 4.25
CA GLU A 414 1.39 19.00 4.08
C GLU A 414 0.04 18.42 3.60
N TYR A 415 -0.89 19.28 3.15
CA TYR A 415 -2.23 18.83 2.75
C TYR A 415 -2.21 17.71 1.70
N THR A 416 -1.36 17.81 0.70
CA THR A 416 -1.25 16.84 -0.39
C THR A 416 -0.60 15.52 0.02
N ALA A 417 0.12 15.48 1.15
CA ALA A 417 0.74 14.26 1.66
C ALA A 417 -0.29 13.17 2.03
N ARG A 418 -1.53 13.57 2.32
CA ARG A 418 -2.66 12.66 2.55
C ARG A 418 -3.08 11.86 1.31
N HIS A 419 -2.72 12.30 0.11
CA HIS A 419 -3.01 11.62 -1.15
C HIS A 419 -1.97 10.53 -1.48
N ARG A 420 -1.05 10.22 -0.58
CA ARG A 420 -0.07 9.13 -0.68
C ARG A 420 -0.70 7.75 -0.54
N VAL A 421 -1.98 7.67 -0.11
CA VAL A 421 -2.82 6.47 -0.05
C VAL A 421 -4.15 6.72 -0.76
N LYS A 422 -4.90 5.65 -1.03
CA LYS A 422 -6.25 5.77 -1.59
C LYS A 422 -7.18 6.44 -0.59
N PRO A 423 -8.11 7.31 -1.06
CA PRO A 423 -9.10 7.89 -0.19
C PRO A 423 -10.08 6.82 0.32
N GLY A 424 -10.55 7.00 1.57
CA GLY A 424 -11.48 6.09 2.23
C GLY A 424 -12.93 6.57 2.23
N ILE A 425 -13.87 5.63 2.40
CA ILE A 425 -15.26 5.93 2.75
C ILE A 425 -15.31 6.47 4.19
N THR A 426 -14.58 5.81 5.10
CA THR A 426 -14.33 6.28 6.46
C THR A 426 -12.84 6.47 6.70
N GLY A 427 -12.46 7.08 7.82
CA GLY A 427 -11.06 7.35 8.13
C GLY A 427 -10.85 7.80 9.57
N TRP A 428 -9.58 7.80 9.99
CA TRP A 428 -9.18 8.13 11.35
C TRP A 428 -9.63 9.54 11.76
N ALA A 429 -9.42 10.53 10.91
CA ALA A 429 -9.90 11.89 11.16
C ALA A 429 -11.43 11.96 11.33
N GLN A 430 -12.19 11.16 10.55
CA GLN A 430 -13.65 11.19 10.60
C GLN A 430 -14.22 10.68 11.92
N ILE A 431 -13.63 9.61 12.49
CA ILE A 431 -14.10 9.03 13.77
C ILE A 431 -13.62 9.83 14.99
N ASN A 432 -12.62 10.71 14.80
CA ASN A 432 -12.14 11.63 15.83
C ASN A 432 -12.80 13.02 15.75
N GLY A 433 -13.98 13.14 15.09
CA GLY A 433 -14.78 14.37 15.09
C GLY A 433 -14.53 15.31 13.90
N TYR A 434 -13.56 15.04 13.01
CA TYR A 434 -13.24 15.89 11.86
C TYR A 434 -13.94 15.44 10.56
N ARG A 435 -15.21 14.97 10.70
CA ARG A 435 -16.02 14.51 9.57
C ARG A 435 -16.71 15.63 8.80
N GLY A 436 -17.12 16.69 9.52
CA GLY A 436 -17.95 17.79 9.05
C GLY A 436 -17.24 18.80 8.14
N GLU A 437 -17.84 19.98 8.04
CA GLU A 437 -17.26 21.12 7.34
C GLU A 437 -15.95 21.55 8.00
N THR A 438 -14.95 21.79 7.16
CA THR A 438 -13.66 22.34 7.57
C THR A 438 -13.62 23.82 7.19
N ASP A 439 -14.29 24.62 8.02
CA ASP A 439 -14.47 26.07 7.86
C ASP A 439 -13.26 26.88 8.38
N THR A 440 -12.47 26.31 9.30
CA THR A 440 -11.31 26.95 9.90
C THR A 440 -10.01 26.25 9.52
N LEU A 441 -8.91 27.00 9.51
CA LEU A 441 -7.56 26.50 9.25
C LEU A 441 -7.19 25.40 10.25
N GLU A 442 -7.46 25.62 11.53
CA GLU A 442 -7.16 24.66 12.61
C GLU A 442 -7.85 23.31 12.40
N LYS A 443 -9.11 23.30 11.94
CA LYS A 443 -9.81 22.04 11.64
C LYS A 443 -9.18 21.29 10.46
N ILE A 444 -8.63 22.02 9.47
CA ILE A 444 -7.95 21.40 8.34
C ILE A 444 -6.62 20.81 8.80
N GLU A 445 -5.83 21.56 9.57
CA GLU A 445 -4.56 21.10 10.13
C GLU A 445 -4.74 19.84 10.96
N LYS A 446 -5.68 19.85 11.90
CA LYS A 446 -6.00 18.66 12.72
C LYS A 446 -6.46 17.47 11.88
N ARG A 447 -7.25 17.71 10.85
CA ARG A 447 -7.68 16.66 9.94
C ARG A 447 -6.51 16.04 9.18
N VAL A 448 -5.58 16.88 8.66
CA VAL A 448 -4.37 16.42 7.99
C VAL A 448 -3.49 15.65 8.96
N GLU A 449 -3.32 16.12 10.20
CA GLU A 449 -2.56 15.43 11.25
C GLU A 449 -3.09 14.00 11.47
N PHE A 450 -4.41 13.82 11.67
CA PHE A 450 -5.01 12.48 11.83
C PHE A 450 -4.90 11.62 10.57
N ASP A 451 -5.05 12.23 9.38
CA ASP A 451 -4.89 11.49 8.13
C ASP A 451 -3.44 11.00 7.94
N LEU A 452 -2.44 11.79 8.34
CA LEU A 452 -1.03 11.40 8.29
C LEU A 452 -0.71 10.34 9.36
N GLU A 453 -1.24 10.50 10.58
CA GLU A 453 -1.12 9.49 11.64
C GLU A 453 -1.64 8.11 11.18
N TYR A 454 -2.79 8.09 10.50
CA TYR A 454 -3.32 6.88 9.90
C TYR A 454 -2.37 6.28 8.87
N ILE A 455 -1.82 7.10 7.96
CA ILE A 455 -0.93 6.66 6.89
C ILE A 455 0.36 6.04 7.46
N GLU A 456 0.90 6.62 8.54
CA GLU A 456 2.14 6.19 9.17
C GLU A 456 1.98 4.92 10.02
N ASN A 457 0.81 4.75 10.65
CA ASN A 457 0.54 3.67 11.59
C ASN A 457 -0.40 2.58 11.04
N TRP A 458 -0.61 2.56 9.73
CA TRP A 458 -1.54 1.63 9.11
C TRP A 458 -1.27 0.17 9.48
N SER A 459 -2.33 -0.54 9.80
CA SER A 459 -2.38 -2.00 9.92
C SER A 459 -3.81 -2.49 9.66
N VAL A 460 -3.97 -3.76 9.31
CA VAL A 460 -5.30 -4.38 9.15
C VAL A 460 -6.14 -4.24 10.44
N TRP A 461 -5.51 -4.39 11.60
CA TRP A 461 -6.18 -4.21 12.89
C TRP A 461 -6.63 -2.77 13.12
N PHE A 462 -5.85 -1.79 12.65
CA PHE A 462 -6.23 -0.38 12.76
C PHE A 462 -7.41 -0.06 11.84
N ASP A 463 -7.46 -0.63 10.64
CA ASP A 463 -8.61 -0.50 9.75
C ASP A 463 -9.88 -1.11 10.36
N LEU A 464 -9.79 -2.33 10.88
CA LEU A 464 -10.92 -2.97 11.57
C LEU A 464 -11.39 -2.16 12.78
N TYR A 465 -10.48 -1.59 13.55
CA TYR A 465 -10.80 -0.70 14.67
C TYR A 465 -11.56 0.55 14.20
N ILE A 466 -11.07 1.21 13.12
CA ILE A 466 -11.72 2.39 12.55
C ILE A 466 -13.13 2.04 12.03
N LEU A 467 -13.27 0.91 11.33
CA LEU A 467 -14.57 0.44 10.84
C LEU A 467 -15.55 0.19 11.99
N PHE A 468 -15.11 -0.48 13.04
CA PHE A 468 -15.93 -0.72 14.23
C PHE A 468 -16.35 0.59 14.91
N ARG A 469 -15.44 1.54 15.06
CA ARG A 469 -15.71 2.87 15.63
C ARG A 469 -16.56 3.75 14.71
N THR A 470 -16.59 3.50 13.41
CA THR A 470 -17.40 4.26 12.44
C THR A 470 -18.90 4.06 12.69
N VAL A 471 -19.33 2.84 13.04
CA VAL A 471 -20.75 2.53 13.27
C VAL A 471 -21.35 3.43 14.35
N PRO A 472 -20.83 3.47 15.59
CA PRO A 472 -21.35 4.39 16.61
C PRO A 472 -21.13 5.87 16.26
N ALA A 473 -20.01 6.23 15.59
CA ALA A 473 -19.75 7.60 15.19
C ALA A 473 -20.78 8.13 14.16
N VAL A 474 -21.29 7.26 13.29
CA VAL A 474 -22.35 7.62 12.33
C VAL A 474 -23.73 7.75 13.02
N ILE A 475 -23.99 6.93 14.04
CA ILE A 475 -25.30 6.86 14.70
C ILE A 475 -25.42 7.89 15.83
N LEU A 476 -24.35 8.08 16.61
CA LEU A 476 -24.39 8.82 17.88
C LEU A 476 -23.93 10.27 17.79
N THR A 477 -23.15 10.67 16.76
CA THR A 477 -22.64 12.05 16.66
C THR A 477 -23.71 12.99 16.18
N LYS A 478 -24.21 13.86 17.07
CA LYS A 478 -25.13 14.98 16.76
C LYS A 478 -24.50 16.04 15.85
N GLU A 479 -23.18 16.09 15.73
CA GLU A 479 -22.42 17.09 14.95
C GLU A 479 -22.26 16.71 13.45
N ALA A 480 -22.89 15.65 13.00
CA ALA A 480 -22.95 15.31 11.57
C ALA A 480 -24.04 16.10 10.81
N PHE A 481 -24.62 17.11 11.46
CA PHE A 481 -25.70 17.94 10.91
C PHE A 481 -25.29 19.40 10.86
#